data_77b91621c23074d3bb2ad94d56311872
#
_entry.id   77b91621c23074d3bb2ad94d56311872
#
_cell.length_a   1.000
_cell.length_b   1.000
_cell.length_c   1.000
_cell.angle_alpha   90.00
_cell.angle_beta   90.00
_cell.angle_gamma   90.00
#
_symmetry.space_group_name_H-M   'P 1'
#
loop_
_entity.id
_entity.type
_entity.pdbx_description
1 polymer ?
#
loop_
_entity_poly.entity_id
_entity_poly.type
_entity_poly.pdbx_seq_one_letter_code
_entity_poly.pdbx_strand_id
1 'polypeptide(L)'
;MSILVRRFQAYLLSTRRRSVLTADAYIREIEMLESFLFQYGKTLLDASEEDLLTYLIRRSQSGLQRTTMARIIASLHSFYRFCLNEKLRADDPSIQIRTPKQDRNLPDVLDPDS
;
A
#
# COMPACT_ATOMS: atom_id res chain seq x y z
N MET A 1 11.86 10.05 8.47
CA MET A 1 10.58 9.36 8.75
C MET A 1 9.67 10.29 9.53
N SER A 2 8.45 10.48 9.05
CA SER A 2 7.50 11.34 9.73
C SER A 2 6.97 10.68 11.00
N ILE A 3 6.35 11.50 11.86
CA ILE A 3 5.75 10.97 13.09
C ILE A 3 4.66 9.96 12.74
N LEU A 4 3.89 10.25 11.71
CA LEU A 4 2.82 9.34 11.28
C LEU A 4 3.37 7.99 10.86
N VAL A 5 4.45 7.98 10.10
CA VAL A 5 5.07 6.73 9.64
C VAL A 5 5.68 5.98 10.82
N ARG A 6 6.21 6.69 11.80
CA ARG A 6 6.71 6.03 13.02
C ARG A 6 5.60 5.35 13.79
N ARG A 7 4.44 6.00 13.87
CA ARG A 7 3.29 5.39 14.54
C ARG A 7 2.84 4.13 13.79
N PHE A 8 2.88 4.18 12.47
CA PHE A 8 2.55 3.01 11.67
C PHE A 8 3.54 1.88 11.92
N GLN A 9 4.82 2.21 12.02
CA GLN A 9 5.84 1.22 12.33
C GLN A 9 5.55 0.53 13.66
N ALA A 10 5.25 1.32 14.70
CA ALA A 10 4.93 0.77 16.00
C ALA A 10 3.69 -0.15 15.93
N TYR A 11 2.70 0.27 15.15
CA TYR A 11 1.48 -0.53 14.97
C TYR A 11 1.82 -1.88 14.33
N LEU A 12 2.64 -1.89 13.28
CA LEU A 12 3.01 -3.12 12.60
C LEU A 12 3.75 -4.08 13.52
N LEU A 13 4.66 -3.55 14.30
CA LEU A 13 5.46 -4.39 15.18
C LEU A 13 4.66 -4.89 16.37
N SER A 14 3.67 -4.12 16.83
CA SER A 14 2.89 -4.50 18.00
C SER A 14 1.86 -5.58 17.70
N THR A 15 1.45 -5.71 16.44
CA THR A 15 0.43 -6.70 16.08
C THR A 15 1.00 -8.12 16.00
N ARG A 16 2.32 -8.24 15.95
CA ARG A 16 3.01 -9.52 15.84
C ARG A 16 2.60 -10.34 14.63
N ARG A 17 1.91 -9.73 13.69
CA ARG A 17 1.47 -10.42 12.49
C ARG A 17 2.48 -10.33 11.37
N ARG A 18 3.50 -9.50 11.56
CA ARG A 18 4.47 -9.27 10.52
C ARG A 18 5.87 -9.37 11.08
N SER A 19 6.77 -9.88 10.27
CA SER A 19 8.17 -9.91 10.64
C SER A 19 8.74 -8.49 10.57
N VAL A 20 9.90 -8.30 11.17
CA VAL A 20 10.60 -7.03 11.10
C VAL A 20 10.90 -6.67 9.64
N LEU A 21 11.28 -7.65 8.83
CA LEU A 21 11.58 -7.40 7.43
C LEU A 21 10.35 -6.94 6.65
N THR A 22 9.20 -7.55 6.92
CA THR A 22 7.96 -7.14 6.27
C THR A 22 7.56 -5.74 6.70
N ALA A 23 7.71 -5.44 8.00
CA ALA A 23 7.39 -4.11 8.51
C ALA A 23 8.29 -3.06 7.86
N ASP A 24 9.59 -3.35 7.76
CA ASP A 24 10.53 -2.42 7.13
C ASP A 24 10.16 -2.16 5.67
N ALA A 25 9.77 -3.22 4.95
CA ALA A 25 9.39 -3.07 3.56
C ALA A 25 8.14 -2.18 3.43
N TYR A 26 7.16 -2.39 4.29
CA TYR A 26 5.95 -1.59 4.27
C TYR A 26 6.24 -0.12 4.60
N ILE A 27 7.08 0.11 5.61
CA ILE A 27 7.45 1.48 5.99
C ILE A 27 8.11 2.18 4.81
N ARG A 28 9.00 1.49 4.11
CA ARG A 28 9.70 2.06 2.97
C ARG A 28 8.71 2.45 1.87
N GLU A 29 7.72 1.59 1.61
CA GLU A 29 6.73 1.90 0.58
C GLU A 29 5.88 3.10 0.96
N ILE A 30 5.50 3.20 2.23
CA ILE A 30 4.69 4.32 2.67
C ILE A 30 5.49 5.62 2.64
N GLU A 31 6.78 5.56 2.96
CA GLU A 31 7.63 6.74 2.86
C GLU A 31 7.74 7.22 1.42
N MET A 32 7.83 6.30 0.47
CA MET A 32 7.86 6.67 -0.94
C MET A 32 6.56 7.31 -1.37
N LEU A 33 5.43 6.79 -0.90
CA LEU A 33 4.14 7.39 -1.19
C LEU A 33 4.04 8.79 -0.57
N GLU A 34 4.51 8.94 0.66
CA GLU A 34 4.48 10.24 1.32
C GLU A 34 5.26 11.28 0.52
N SER A 35 6.44 10.91 0.03
CA SER A 35 7.25 11.79 -0.79
C SER A 35 6.56 12.15 -2.10
N PHE A 36 5.93 11.18 -2.72
CA PHE A 36 5.19 11.42 -3.96
C PHE A 36 4.06 12.42 -3.73
N LEU A 37 3.29 12.20 -2.68
CA LEU A 37 2.16 13.08 -2.39
C LEU A 37 2.63 14.50 -2.05
N PHE A 38 3.74 14.60 -1.35
CA PHE A 38 4.27 15.89 -0.95
C PHE A 38 4.56 16.76 -2.17
N GLN A 39 4.99 16.16 -3.28
CA GLN A 39 5.26 16.90 -4.51
C GLN A 39 4.02 17.57 -5.08
N TYR A 40 2.85 17.06 -4.72
CA TYR A 40 1.57 17.60 -5.18
C TYR A 40 0.85 18.36 -4.09
N GLY A 41 1.55 18.69 -3.00
CA GLY A 41 0.96 19.45 -1.91
C GLY A 41 -0.02 18.64 -1.09
N LYS A 42 0.12 17.32 -1.05
CA LYS A 42 -0.79 16.45 -0.32
C LYS A 42 -0.04 15.64 0.73
N THR A 43 -0.81 15.09 1.67
CA THR A 43 -0.26 14.25 2.72
C THR A 43 -0.92 12.88 2.65
N LEU A 44 -0.38 11.93 3.45
CA LEU A 44 -0.97 10.60 3.52
C LEU A 44 -2.42 10.63 3.99
N LEU A 45 -2.76 11.60 4.84
CA LEU A 45 -4.12 11.71 5.38
C LEU A 45 -5.09 12.41 4.42
N ASP A 46 -4.57 13.10 3.42
CA ASP A 46 -5.37 13.79 2.40
C ASP A 46 -5.56 12.99 1.13
N ALA A 47 -4.75 11.96 0.94
CA ALA A 47 -4.72 11.23 -0.33
C ALA A 47 -6.08 10.62 -0.65
N SER A 48 -6.48 10.75 -1.91
CA SER A 48 -7.69 10.14 -2.41
C SER A 48 -7.35 8.83 -3.12
N GLU A 49 -8.37 8.06 -3.44
CA GLU A 49 -8.16 6.84 -4.24
C GLU A 49 -7.46 7.18 -5.55
N GLU A 50 -7.85 8.27 -6.16
CA GLU A 50 -7.25 8.68 -7.44
C GLU A 50 -5.76 8.98 -7.27
N ASP A 51 -5.39 9.62 -6.17
CA ASP A 51 -3.98 9.90 -5.89
C ASP A 51 -3.19 8.60 -5.77
N LEU A 52 -3.76 7.62 -5.08
CA LEU A 52 -3.10 6.34 -4.91
C LEU A 52 -2.97 5.60 -6.24
N LEU A 53 -4.00 5.64 -7.07
CA LEU A 53 -3.95 5.00 -8.37
C LEU A 53 -2.89 5.64 -9.26
N THR A 54 -2.78 6.97 -9.22
CA THR A 54 -1.75 7.68 -9.97
C THR A 54 -0.36 7.25 -9.51
N TYR A 55 -0.17 7.13 -8.21
CA TYR A 55 1.09 6.66 -7.66
C TYR A 55 1.42 5.25 -8.14
N LEU A 56 0.43 4.36 -8.11
CA LEU A 56 0.64 2.98 -8.53
C LEU A 56 0.99 2.89 -10.02
N ILE A 57 0.33 3.70 -10.83
CA ILE A 57 0.64 3.75 -12.26
C ILE A 57 2.08 4.21 -12.45
N ARG A 58 2.48 5.26 -11.72
CA ARG A 58 3.84 5.77 -11.82
C ARG A 58 4.86 4.69 -11.44
N ARG A 59 4.58 3.94 -10.36
CA ARG A 59 5.48 2.88 -9.93
C ARG A 59 5.54 1.76 -10.95
N SER A 60 4.41 1.42 -11.57
CA SER A 60 4.38 0.33 -12.55
C SER A 60 5.18 0.66 -13.79
N GLN A 61 5.33 1.93 -14.11
CA GLN A 61 6.08 2.35 -15.29
C GLN A 61 7.57 2.11 -15.16
N SER A 62 8.06 1.84 -13.95
CA SER A 62 9.47 1.51 -13.76
C SER A 62 9.76 0.02 -13.94
N GLY A 63 8.79 -0.75 -14.42
CA GLY A 63 9.03 -2.16 -14.77
C GLY A 63 9.03 -3.10 -13.59
N LEU A 64 8.25 -2.82 -12.57
CA LEU A 64 8.21 -3.64 -11.36
C LEU A 64 7.54 -4.98 -11.63
N GLN A 65 7.98 -6.00 -10.90
CA GLN A 65 7.37 -7.31 -10.95
C GLN A 65 6.02 -7.27 -10.23
N ARG A 66 5.19 -8.28 -10.54
CA ARG A 66 3.87 -8.39 -9.90
C ARG A 66 3.98 -8.54 -8.39
N THR A 67 4.97 -9.31 -7.93
CA THR A 67 5.16 -9.49 -6.48
C THR A 67 5.48 -8.18 -5.79
N THR A 68 6.27 -7.33 -6.43
CA THR A 68 6.58 -6.02 -5.88
C THR A 68 5.35 -5.15 -5.86
N MET A 69 4.58 -5.15 -6.94
CA MET A 69 3.36 -4.36 -7.00
C MET A 69 2.36 -4.83 -5.93
N ALA A 70 2.25 -6.15 -5.75
CA ALA A 70 1.37 -6.68 -4.71
C ALA A 70 1.79 -6.22 -3.33
N ARG A 71 3.10 -6.15 -3.07
CA ARG A 71 3.60 -5.65 -1.78
C ARG A 71 3.28 -4.18 -1.59
N ILE A 72 3.41 -3.38 -2.65
CA ILE A 72 3.08 -1.96 -2.57
C ILE A 72 1.61 -1.81 -2.20
N ILE A 73 0.73 -2.53 -2.87
CA ILE A 73 -0.71 -2.44 -2.62
C ILE A 73 -1.02 -2.92 -1.21
N ALA A 74 -0.39 -4.01 -0.76
CA ALA A 74 -0.59 -4.51 0.60
C ALA A 74 -0.17 -3.48 1.64
N SER A 75 0.92 -2.75 1.38
CA SER A 75 1.36 -1.71 2.30
C SER A 75 0.36 -0.57 2.39
N LEU A 76 -0.27 -0.22 1.27
CA LEU A 76 -1.31 0.81 1.27
C LEU A 76 -2.52 0.38 2.10
N HIS A 77 -2.97 -0.86 1.89
CA HIS A 77 -4.10 -1.39 2.67
C HIS A 77 -3.78 -1.40 4.15
N SER A 78 -2.59 -1.84 4.50
CA SER A 78 -2.18 -1.93 5.90
C SER A 78 -2.12 -0.54 6.53
N PHE A 79 -1.55 0.43 5.81
CA PHE A 79 -1.41 1.78 6.34
C PHE A 79 -2.77 2.45 6.55
N TYR A 80 -3.65 2.37 5.55
CA TYR A 80 -4.94 3.06 5.67
C TYR A 80 -5.88 2.35 6.65
N ARG A 81 -5.73 1.04 6.82
CA ARG A 81 -6.44 0.36 7.90
C ARG A 81 -5.95 0.86 9.25
N PHE A 82 -4.65 1.04 9.39
CA PHE A 82 -4.08 1.65 10.60
C PHE A 82 -4.70 3.04 10.85
N CYS A 83 -4.82 3.84 9.79
CA CYS A 83 -5.41 5.17 9.93
C CYS A 83 -6.85 5.10 10.44
N LEU A 84 -7.64 4.15 9.95
CA LEU A 84 -9.01 3.98 10.43
C LEU A 84 -9.02 3.55 11.90
N ASN A 85 -8.16 2.60 12.25
CA ASN A 85 -8.09 2.10 13.63
C ASN A 85 -7.70 3.20 14.61
N GLU A 86 -6.83 4.10 14.19
CA GLU A 86 -6.35 5.20 15.04
C GLU A 86 -7.22 6.45 14.89
N LYS A 87 -8.27 6.36 14.10
CA LYS A 87 -9.20 7.46 13.86
C LYS A 87 -8.49 8.70 13.30
N LEU A 88 -7.46 8.46 12.49
CA LEU A 88 -6.72 9.52 11.83
C LEU A 88 -7.45 10.05 10.61
N ARG A 89 -8.30 9.20 10.00
CA ARG A 89 -9.21 9.62 8.96
C ARG A 89 -10.42 8.71 9.01
N ALA A 90 -11.51 9.17 8.38
CA ALA A 90 -12.79 8.46 8.45
C ALA A 90 -12.98 7.45 7.33
N ASP A 91 -12.11 7.45 6.33
CA ASP A 91 -12.23 6.61 5.15
C ASP A 91 -10.93 5.93 4.82
N ASP A 92 -11.03 4.92 3.95
CA ASP A 92 -9.85 4.19 3.48
C ASP A 92 -9.81 4.33 1.96
N PRO A 93 -8.93 5.21 1.44
CA PRO A 93 -8.87 5.43 -0.01
C PRO A 93 -8.29 4.23 -0.77
N SER A 94 -7.73 3.26 -0.08
CA SER A 94 -7.16 2.08 -0.74
C SER A 94 -8.12 0.91 -0.79
N ILE A 95 -9.33 1.06 -0.24
CA ILE A 95 -10.21 -0.09 -0.04
C ILE A 95 -10.61 -0.76 -1.34
N GLN A 96 -10.72 0.00 -2.43
CA GLN A 96 -11.10 -0.54 -3.72
C GLN A 96 -9.92 -0.96 -4.59
N ILE A 97 -8.72 -0.66 -4.15
CA ILE A 97 -7.53 -0.98 -4.92
C ILE A 97 -7.19 -2.44 -4.72
N ARG A 98 -7.00 -3.15 -5.83
CA ARG A 98 -6.73 -4.58 -5.78
C ARG A 98 -5.45 -4.91 -6.50
N THR A 99 -4.80 -5.97 -6.04
CA THR A 99 -3.65 -6.52 -6.72
C THR A 99 -4.10 -7.02 -8.08
N PRO A 100 -3.36 -6.71 -9.15
CA PRO A 100 -3.69 -7.24 -10.48
C PRO A 100 -3.70 -8.76 -10.43
N LYS A 101 -4.75 -9.35 -10.98
CA LYS A 101 -4.84 -10.79 -11.00
C LYS A 101 -3.99 -11.33 -12.11
N GLN A 102 -3.57 -12.32 -11.88
CA GLN A 102 -2.67 -12.83 -12.82
C GLN A 102 -3.16 -14.05 -13.43
N ASP A 103 -3.71 -12.99 -13.01
CA ASP A 103 -3.81 -13.48 -13.05
C ASP A 103 -3.69 -14.53 -12.90
N ARG A 104 -4.10 -14.83 -12.57
CA ARG A 104 -4.08 -15.76 -12.08
C ARG A 104 -4.30 -16.64 -12.36
N ASN A 105 -4.40 -16.34 -12.67
CA ASN A 105 -4.63 -17.11 -12.78
C ASN A 105 -4.77 -17.80 -13.20
N LEU A 106 -4.98 -17.63 -13.50
CA LEU A 106 -5.22 -18.20 -13.71
C LEU A 106 -5.25 -18.96 -14.02
N PRO A 107 -5.41 -19.15 -14.06
CA PRO A 107 -5.53 -19.84 -14.19
C PRO A 107 -5.63 -20.46 -14.35
N ASP A 108 -5.90 -20.20 -14.40
CA ASP A 108 -6.20 -20.80 -14.28
C ASP A 108 -6.30 -21.44 -14.49
N VAL A 109 -6.55 -21.27 -14.65
CA VAL A 109 -6.91 -21.88 -14.68
C VAL A 109 -7.10 -22.42 -15.02
N LEU A 110 -7.32 -22.21 -15.26
CA LEU A 110 -7.78 -22.67 -15.36
C LEU A 110 -7.90 -23.12 -15.76
N ASP A 111 -7.95 -22.96 -15.94
CA ASP A 111 -8.34 -23.36 -16.11
C ASP A 111 -8.38 -23.67 -16.47
N PRO A 112 -8.41 -23.61 -16.63
CA PRO A 112 -8.71 -23.84 -16.82
C PRO A 112 -8.79 -24.06 -17.02
N ASP A 113 -8.92 -23.83 -17.18
CA ASP A 113 -9.19 -24.02 -17.07
C ASP A 113 -9.09 -24.18 -17.17
N SER A 114 -9.07 -23.98 -17.33
CA SER A 114 -9.19 -24.10 -17.13
C SER A 114 -9.31 -24.30 -17.19
#